data_efa56b17ef50ad3bce9dfb70463a1f05
#
_entry.id   efa56b17ef50ad3bce9dfb70463a1f05
#
_cell.length_a   1.000
_cell.length_b   1.000
_cell.length_c   1.000
_cell.angle_alpha   90.00
_cell.angle_beta   90.00
_cell.angle_gamma   90.00
#
_symmetry.space_group_name_H-M   'P 1'
#
loop_
_entity.id
_entity.type
_entity.pdbx_description
1 polymer ?
#
loop_
_entity_poly.entity_id
_entity_poly.type
_entity_poly.pdbx_seq_one_letter_code
_entity_poly.pdbx_strand_id
1 'polypeptide(L)'
;MQSKRKSQLDIQKAIKEELEKFKWLIYNDVNFEFTWYFSGIRKKESDNIGDLDNLIKPIIDAFAGENGLYIDDAQIGSLNTLWISKNENTSSDTILRIFVKFNNDVCCMKENMRFIQLDNSSKLDKNMYVLCHFDESNIDDLYGALVCHHLQLRERKKGRNILNKYPKSGLAIPFNLFHRTRLNGIPNGLIYKLNDFKKECFKAGLSYKKLLEFARTKKRK
;
A
#
# COMPACT_ATOMS: atom_id res chain seq x y z
N MET A 1 1.04 -23.54 22.81
CA MET A 1 0.50 -22.36 22.12
C MET A 1 1.30 -21.07 22.34
N GLN A 2 1.71 -20.73 23.56
CA GLN A 2 2.46 -19.49 23.83
C GLN A 2 3.82 -19.41 23.12
N SER A 3 4.59 -20.49 22.98
CA SER A 3 5.91 -20.49 22.33
C SER A 3 5.83 -20.21 20.81
N LYS A 4 4.82 -20.76 20.12
CA LYS A 4 4.61 -20.51 18.67
C LYS A 4 4.27 -19.03 18.38
N ARG A 5 3.43 -18.43 19.22
CA ARG A 5 3.06 -17.02 19.09
C ARG A 5 4.23 -16.07 19.34
N LYS A 6 5.11 -16.42 20.29
CA LYS A 6 6.33 -15.66 20.56
C LYS A 6 7.28 -15.67 19.37
N SER A 7 7.55 -16.85 18.78
CA SER A 7 8.45 -16.96 17.62
C SER A 7 7.92 -16.21 16.38
N GLN A 8 6.60 -16.18 16.16
CA GLN A 8 6.01 -15.39 15.08
C GLN A 8 6.19 -13.89 15.28
N LEU A 9 6.03 -13.40 16.51
CA LEU A 9 6.25 -11.99 16.84
C LEU A 9 7.73 -11.60 16.67
N ASP A 10 8.66 -12.48 17.01
CA ASP A 10 10.10 -12.25 16.85
C ASP A 10 10.46 -12.14 15.34
N ILE A 11 9.89 -12.99 14.48
CA ILE A 11 10.09 -12.93 13.04
C ILE A 11 9.50 -11.63 12.47
N GLN A 12 8.28 -11.28 12.85
CA GLN A 12 7.65 -10.03 12.40
C GLN A 12 8.46 -8.81 12.80
N LYS A 13 9.00 -8.81 14.03
CA LYS A 13 9.84 -7.73 14.53
C LYS A 13 11.12 -7.60 13.70
N ALA A 14 11.83 -8.72 13.48
CA ALA A 14 13.04 -8.74 12.68
C ALA A 14 12.81 -8.25 11.23
N ILE A 15 11.69 -8.66 10.60
CA ILE A 15 11.32 -8.17 9.28
C ILE A 15 11.08 -6.66 9.30
N LYS A 16 10.32 -6.14 10.26
CA LYS A 16 10.03 -4.71 10.35
C LYS A 16 11.29 -3.88 10.57
N GLU A 17 12.20 -4.32 11.44
CA GLU A 17 13.49 -3.65 11.67
C GLU A 17 14.33 -3.55 10.37
N GLU A 18 14.29 -4.58 9.53
CA GLU A 18 14.94 -4.52 8.22
C GLU A 18 14.21 -3.59 7.24
N LEU A 19 12.88 -3.59 7.24
CA LEU A 19 12.06 -2.78 6.33
C LEU A 19 12.07 -1.28 6.68
N GLU A 20 12.30 -0.91 7.93
CA GLU A 20 12.46 0.50 8.36
C GLU A 20 13.65 1.19 7.67
N LYS A 21 14.64 0.43 7.20
CA LYS A 21 15.77 0.95 6.44
C LYS A 21 15.38 1.48 5.06
N PHE A 22 14.25 1.01 4.51
CA PHE A 22 13.74 1.47 3.22
C PHE A 22 12.98 2.78 3.39
N LYS A 23 13.43 3.81 2.69
CA LYS A 23 12.82 5.16 2.70
C LYS A 23 11.64 5.30 1.73
N TRP A 24 11.27 4.21 1.04
CA TRP A 24 10.21 4.15 0.05
C TRP A 24 9.27 2.97 0.32
N LEU A 25 8.08 3.04 -0.26
CA LEU A 25 7.11 1.96 -0.28
C LEU A 25 6.44 1.84 -1.66
N ILE A 26 5.85 0.69 -1.90
CA ILE A 26 5.13 0.37 -3.12
C ILE A 26 3.64 0.74 -2.91
N TYR A 27 3.04 1.49 -3.84
CA TYR A 27 1.65 1.90 -3.74
C TYR A 27 0.71 1.22 -4.73
N ASN A 28 1.22 0.30 -5.56
CA ASN A 28 0.45 -0.52 -6.50
C ASN A 28 0.71 -2.00 -6.25
N ASP A 29 0.35 -2.86 -7.21
CA ASP A 29 0.42 -4.30 -7.07
C ASP A 29 1.85 -4.81 -6.85
N VAL A 30 1.97 -5.80 -5.97
CA VAL A 30 3.20 -6.54 -5.68
C VAL A 30 2.97 -8.04 -5.87
N ASN A 31 4.02 -8.75 -6.24
CA ASN A 31 4.02 -10.19 -6.36
C ASN A 31 5.08 -10.77 -5.42
N PHE A 32 4.71 -11.79 -4.67
CA PHE A 32 5.61 -12.45 -3.73
C PHE A 32 5.95 -13.87 -4.14
N GLU A 33 7.22 -14.23 -3.94
CA GLU A 33 7.69 -15.62 -3.96
C GLU A 33 8.38 -15.91 -2.63
N PHE A 34 7.83 -16.86 -1.87
CA PHE A 34 8.40 -17.36 -0.63
C PHE A 34 8.99 -18.75 -0.86
N THR A 35 10.26 -18.95 -0.52
CA THR A 35 10.89 -20.25 -0.56
C THR A 35 11.42 -20.61 0.82
N TRP A 36 10.84 -21.65 1.39
CA TRP A 36 11.25 -22.21 2.66
C TRP A 36 12.21 -23.38 2.46
N TYR A 37 13.38 -23.30 3.06
CA TYR A 37 14.35 -24.38 3.09
C TYR A 37 14.42 -24.95 4.50
N PHE A 38 14.12 -26.21 4.69
CA PHE A 38 14.18 -26.87 5.98
C PHE A 38 14.41 -28.37 5.85
N SER A 39 14.74 -29.03 6.98
CA SER A 39 14.95 -30.46 7.03
C SER A 39 13.70 -31.23 6.64
N GLY A 40 13.83 -32.17 5.71
CA GLY A 40 12.72 -33.02 5.26
C GLY A 40 12.13 -33.88 6.37
N ILE A 41 12.95 -34.27 7.37
CA ILE A 41 12.52 -35.02 8.56
C ILE A 41 11.57 -34.17 9.39
N ARG A 42 11.90 -32.92 9.68
CA ARG A 42 11.01 -32.02 10.44
C ARG A 42 9.65 -31.83 9.79
N LYS A 43 9.56 -31.82 8.47
CA LYS A 43 8.31 -31.71 7.74
C LYS A 43 7.40 -32.93 7.92
N LYS A 44 7.98 -34.12 7.94
CA LYS A 44 7.23 -35.40 7.96
C LYS A 44 6.92 -35.89 9.36
N GLU A 45 7.77 -35.60 10.34
CA GLU A 45 7.73 -36.23 11.67
C GLU A 45 7.33 -35.27 12.79
N SER A 46 7.05 -34.00 12.48
CA SER A 46 6.75 -33.01 13.51
C SER A 46 5.50 -32.19 13.15
N ASP A 47 4.50 -32.23 14.01
CA ASP A 47 3.33 -31.31 14.00
C ASP A 47 3.71 -29.87 14.37
N ASN A 48 5.01 -29.60 14.57
CA ASN A 48 5.49 -28.28 14.96
C ASN A 48 5.67 -27.33 13.79
N ILE A 49 5.68 -27.83 12.56
CA ILE A 49 5.65 -27.02 11.34
C ILE A 49 4.18 -26.81 11.02
N GLY A 50 3.67 -25.60 11.23
CA GLY A 50 2.29 -25.25 10.91
C GLY A 50 2.02 -25.32 9.39
N ASP A 51 0.76 -25.22 9.01
CA ASP A 51 0.36 -25.13 7.62
C ASP A 51 1.01 -23.90 6.96
N LEU A 52 1.23 -23.98 5.65
CA LEU A 52 1.99 -22.98 4.90
C LEU A 52 1.34 -21.58 4.97
N ASP A 53 0.04 -21.50 4.94
CA ASP A 53 -0.73 -20.27 5.09
C ASP A 53 -0.54 -19.61 6.46
N ASN A 54 -0.50 -20.42 7.53
CA ASN A 54 -0.24 -19.96 8.89
C ASN A 54 1.19 -19.40 9.07
N LEU A 55 2.14 -19.85 8.27
CA LEU A 55 3.52 -19.34 8.28
C LEU A 55 3.66 -18.05 7.49
N ILE A 56 2.92 -17.90 6.38
CA ILE A 56 3.05 -16.78 5.46
C ILE A 56 2.29 -15.56 5.94
N LYS A 57 1.07 -15.74 6.47
CA LYS A 57 0.23 -14.61 6.91
C LYS A 57 0.94 -13.64 7.85
N PRO A 58 1.63 -14.06 8.93
CA PRO A 58 2.39 -13.16 9.78
C PRO A 58 3.50 -12.41 9.06
N ILE A 59 4.12 -13.02 8.05
CA ILE A 59 5.17 -12.39 7.26
C ILE A 59 4.58 -11.30 6.37
N ILE A 60 3.51 -11.62 5.63
CA ILE A 60 2.78 -10.66 4.80
C ILE A 60 2.34 -9.46 5.65
N ASP A 61 1.77 -9.69 6.84
CA ASP A 61 1.34 -8.63 7.75
C ASP A 61 2.53 -7.75 8.23
N ALA A 62 3.73 -8.32 8.34
CA ALA A 62 4.92 -7.56 8.70
C ALA A 62 5.41 -6.63 7.58
N PHE A 63 5.14 -6.97 6.32
CA PHE A 63 5.50 -6.15 5.16
C PHE A 63 4.52 -4.99 4.90
N ALA A 64 3.34 -4.98 5.53
CA ALA A 64 2.33 -3.96 5.32
C ALA A 64 2.47 -2.77 6.28
N GLY A 65 1.97 -1.60 5.86
CA GLY A 65 1.88 -0.38 6.67
C GLY A 65 3.02 0.60 6.45
N GLU A 66 3.03 1.68 7.24
CA GLU A 66 3.99 2.79 7.11
C GLU A 66 5.45 2.34 7.12
N ASN A 67 5.81 1.48 8.07
CA ASN A 67 7.18 0.95 8.19
C ASN A 67 7.42 -0.28 7.31
N GLY A 68 6.39 -0.71 6.56
CA GLY A 68 6.46 -1.85 5.66
C GLY A 68 7.06 -1.52 4.30
N LEU A 69 6.82 -2.41 3.34
CA LEU A 69 7.21 -2.28 1.95
C LEU A 69 6.04 -1.86 1.05
N TYR A 70 4.81 -2.08 1.47
CA TYR A 70 3.57 -1.72 0.78
C TYR A 70 2.50 -1.32 1.82
N ILE A 71 1.40 -0.73 1.35
CA ILE A 71 0.38 -0.13 2.22
C ILE A 71 -0.50 -1.19 2.88
N ASP A 72 -0.99 -2.17 2.10
CA ASP A 72 -1.98 -3.16 2.54
C ASP A 72 -1.90 -4.44 1.70
N ASP A 73 -2.24 -5.59 2.29
CA ASP A 73 -2.19 -6.91 1.65
C ASP A 73 -3.09 -7.05 0.40
N ALA A 74 -4.06 -6.16 0.22
CA ALA A 74 -4.87 -6.12 -1.02
C ALA A 74 -4.06 -5.73 -2.27
N GLN A 75 -2.83 -5.23 -2.10
CA GLN A 75 -1.90 -4.97 -3.20
C GLN A 75 -1.21 -6.24 -3.71
N ILE A 76 -1.38 -7.38 -3.03
CA ILE A 76 -0.75 -8.63 -3.45
C ILE A 76 -1.51 -9.19 -4.66
N GLY A 77 -0.91 -9.04 -5.83
CA GLY A 77 -1.45 -9.56 -7.10
C GLY A 77 -1.20 -11.05 -7.28
N SER A 78 -0.06 -11.56 -6.78
CA SER A 78 0.23 -13.00 -6.76
C SER A 78 1.10 -13.39 -5.57
N LEU A 79 0.88 -14.62 -5.10
CA LEU A 79 1.60 -15.22 -3.99
C LEU A 79 2.03 -16.63 -4.37
N ASN A 80 3.32 -16.84 -4.55
CA ASN A 80 3.90 -18.15 -4.81
C ASN A 80 4.69 -18.61 -3.60
N THR A 81 4.48 -19.86 -3.17
CA THR A 81 5.11 -20.43 -1.99
C THR A 81 5.64 -21.82 -2.26
N LEU A 82 6.91 -22.01 -1.95
CA LEU A 82 7.62 -23.27 -2.18
C LEU A 82 8.23 -23.76 -0.87
N TRP A 83 8.13 -25.05 -0.68
CA TRP A 83 8.83 -25.77 0.37
C TRP A 83 9.88 -26.68 -0.24
N ILE A 84 11.14 -26.43 0.08
CA ILE A 84 12.26 -27.20 -0.42
C ILE A 84 12.94 -27.91 0.74
N SER A 85 13.03 -29.24 0.66
CA SER A 85 13.81 -30.01 1.63
C SER A 85 15.30 -29.78 1.40
N LYS A 86 16.03 -29.45 2.46
CA LYS A 86 17.50 -29.43 2.45
C LYS A 86 18.04 -30.85 2.61
N ASN A 87 19.16 -31.12 1.97
CA ASN A 87 19.96 -32.33 2.29
C ASN A 87 20.49 -32.20 3.71
N GLU A 88 20.50 -33.31 4.43
CA GLU A 88 20.81 -33.41 5.87
C GLU A 88 22.21 -32.91 6.30
N ASN A 89 23.09 -32.73 5.32
CA ASN A 89 24.49 -32.30 5.57
C ASN A 89 24.67 -30.76 5.61
N THR A 90 23.61 -29.98 5.44
CA THR A 90 23.68 -28.53 5.55
C THR A 90 22.93 -28.06 6.79
N SER A 91 23.52 -27.12 7.52
CA SER A 91 23.08 -26.52 8.80
C SER A 91 21.61 -26.75 9.20
N SER A 92 21.37 -26.99 10.49
CA SER A 92 20.05 -27.21 11.11
C SER A 92 19.05 -26.06 10.93
N ASP A 93 19.48 -24.93 10.36
CA ASP A 93 18.71 -23.70 10.33
C ASP A 93 17.69 -23.69 9.17
N THR A 94 16.48 -23.28 9.49
CA THR A 94 15.47 -22.95 8.50
C THR A 94 15.85 -21.65 7.80
N ILE A 95 15.89 -21.66 6.47
CA ILE A 95 16.13 -20.45 5.66
C ILE A 95 14.82 -20.10 4.98
N LEU A 96 14.41 -18.84 5.12
CA LEU A 96 13.33 -18.24 4.34
C LEU A 96 13.95 -17.28 3.33
N ARG A 97 13.65 -17.50 2.06
CA ARG A 97 13.99 -16.58 0.97
C ARG A 97 12.70 -15.92 0.48
N ILE A 98 12.73 -14.59 0.40
CA ILE A 98 11.60 -13.78 -0.03
C ILE A 98 12.03 -12.98 -1.25
N PHE A 99 11.28 -13.13 -2.35
CA PHE A 99 11.41 -12.27 -3.52
C PHE A 99 10.16 -11.41 -3.65
N VAL A 100 10.37 -10.12 -3.85
CA VAL A 100 9.30 -9.16 -4.09
C VAL A 100 9.48 -8.61 -5.50
N LYS A 101 8.46 -8.78 -6.35
CA LYS A 101 8.44 -8.29 -7.73
C LYS A 101 7.39 -7.20 -7.86
N PHE A 102 7.77 -6.08 -8.42
CA PHE A 102 6.90 -4.93 -8.66
C PHE A 102 7.45 -4.07 -9.81
N ASN A 103 6.65 -3.17 -10.34
CA ASN A 103 7.10 -2.22 -11.36
C ASN A 103 7.81 -1.04 -10.68
N ASN A 104 8.93 -0.59 -11.25
CA ASN A 104 9.74 0.47 -10.67
C ASN A 104 9.00 1.82 -10.55
N ASP A 105 8.03 2.08 -11.41
CA ASP A 105 7.27 3.35 -11.47
C ASP A 105 6.17 3.46 -10.39
N VAL A 106 6.03 2.45 -9.51
CA VAL A 106 4.95 2.40 -8.52
C VAL A 106 5.45 2.52 -7.08
N CYS A 107 6.61 3.13 -6.89
CA CYS A 107 7.18 3.43 -5.58
C CYS A 107 7.03 4.91 -5.25
N CYS A 108 6.84 5.21 -3.96
CA CYS A 108 6.89 6.57 -3.44
C CYS A 108 7.76 6.63 -2.18
N MET A 109 8.33 7.79 -1.89
CA MET A 109 9.06 8.02 -0.64
C MET A 109 8.08 8.02 0.53
N LYS A 110 8.47 7.42 1.66
CA LYS A 110 7.69 7.42 2.91
C LYS A 110 7.60 8.81 3.51
N GLU A 111 8.65 9.59 3.37
CA GLU A 111 8.67 10.99 3.77
C GLU A 111 7.57 11.76 3.02
N ASN A 112 6.83 12.57 3.74
CA ASN A 112 5.73 13.38 3.19
C ASN A 112 4.59 12.59 2.51
N MET A 113 4.53 11.27 2.70
CA MET A 113 3.40 10.46 2.26
C MET A 113 2.14 10.86 3.05
N ARG A 114 1.05 11.13 2.34
CA ARG A 114 -0.24 11.53 2.93
C ARG A 114 -1.39 10.86 2.19
N PHE A 115 -2.48 10.61 2.91
CA PHE A 115 -3.72 10.06 2.35
C PHE A 115 -4.83 11.08 2.50
N ILE A 116 -5.39 11.54 1.40
CA ILE A 116 -6.45 12.56 1.39
C ILE A 116 -7.78 11.91 1.03
N GLN A 117 -8.79 12.11 1.85
CA GLN A 117 -10.14 11.64 1.57
C GLN A 117 -10.63 12.18 0.22
N LEU A 118 -11.17 11.29 -0.64
CA LEU A 118 -11.49 11.63 -2.01
C LEU A 118 -12.66 12.61 -2.14
N ASP A 119 -13.80 12.30 -1.52
CA ASP A 119 -15.01 13.14 -1.56
C ASP A 119 -15.90 12.84 -0.35
N ASN A 120 -16.69 13.82 0.06
CA ASN A 120 -17.69 13.71 1.13
C ASN A 120 -19.11 13.50 0.60
N SER A 121 -19.33 13.65 -0.72
CA SER A 121 -20.67 13.74 -1.31
C SER A 121 -21.36 12.39 -1.49
N SER A 122 -20.63 11.29 -1.56
CA SER A 122 -21.19 9.95 -1.73
C SER A 122 -20.72 8.98 -0.63
N LYS A 123 -21.58 8.00 -0.27
CA LYS A 123 -21.23 6.95 0.70
C LYS A 123 -19.98 6.16 0.26
N LEU A 124 -19.79 5.94 -1.03
CA LEU A 124 -18.68 5.17 -1.59
C LEU A 124 -17.37 5.98 -1.57
N ASP A 125 -17.41 7.26 -1.92
CA ASP A 125 -16.21 8.08 -2.00
C ASP A 125 -15.75 8.61 -0.64
N LYS A 126 -16.67 8.68 0.34
CA LYS A 126 -16.37 9.07 1.73
C LYS A 126 -15.32 8.20 2.39
N ASN A 127 -15.25 6.92 2.03
CA ASN A 127 -14.30 5.97 2.58
C ASN A 127 -13.08 5.73 1.70
N MET A 128 -12.95 6.46 0.57
CA MET A 128 -11.82 6.33 -0.34
C MET A 128 -10.83 7.46 -0.11
N TYR A 129 -9.56 7.12 -0.20
CA TYR A 129 -8.42 8.01 0.02
C TYR A 129 -7.47 7.95 -1.16
N VAL A 130 -6.93 9.10 -1.52
CA VAL A 130 -5.89 9.26 -2.54
C VAL A 130 -4.55 9.32 -1.84
N LEU A 131 -3.59 8.54 -2.30
CA LEU A 131 -2.20 8.72 -1.92
C LEU A 131 -1.64 9.96 -2.60
N CYS A 132 -1.13 10.89 -1.81
CA CYS A 132 -0.40 12.08 -2.25
C CYS A 132 0.92 12.17 -1.50
N HIS A 133 1.84 12.94 -2.04
CA HIS A 133 3.14 13.21 -1.43
C HIS A 133 3.29 14.73 -1.32
N PHE A 134 3.38 15.26 -0.11
CA PHE A 134 3.54 16.70 0.11
C PHE A 134 4.04 17.03 1.52
N ASP A 135 4.82 18.10 1.59
CA ASP A 135 5.14 18.81 2.81
C ASP A 135 4.13 19.95 3.00
N GLU A 136 3.49 20.02 4.17
CA GLU A 136 2.49 21.04 4.50
C GLU A 136 3.07 22.46 4.54
N SER A 137 4.36 22.59 4.80
CA SER A 137 5.08 23.87 4.81
C SER A 137 5.45 24.36 3.40
N ASN A 138 5.39 23.49 2.40
CA ASN A 138 5.75 23.79 1.02
C ASN A 138 4.49 24.03 0.15
N ILE A 139 4.33 25.26 -0.34
CA ILE A 139 3.17 25.65 -1.14
C ILE A 139 3.10 24.91 -2.48
N ASP A 140 4.22 24.60 -3.10
CA ASP A 140 4.28 23.90 -4.38
C ASP A 140 3.87 22.43 -4.21
N ASP A 141 4.26 21.81 -3.11
CA ASP A 141 3.86 20.46 -2.74
C ASP A 141 2.35 20.39 -2.46
N LEU A 142 1.81 21.34 -1.68
CA LEU A 142 0.37 21.45 -1.45
C LEU A 142 -0.41 21.66 -2.75
N TYR A 143 0.13 22.48 -3.67
CA TYR A 143 -0.47 22.68 -4.98
C TYR A 143 -0.45 21.37 -5.80
N GLY A 144 0.68 20.67 -5.83
CA GLY A 144 0.81 19.35 -6.46
C GLY A 144 -0.19 18.33 -5.92
N ALA A 145 -0.33 18.26 -4.59
CA ALA A 145 -1.30 17.38 -3.93
C ALA A 145 -2.75 17.75 -4.29
N LEU A 146 -3.08 19.04 -4.34
CA LEU A 146 -4.40 19.53 -4.72
C LEU A 146 -4.73 19.15 -6.18
N VAL A 147 -3.77 19.28 -7.10
CA VAL A 147 -3.90 18.86 -8.51
C VAL A 147 -4.09 17.35 -8.59
N CYS A 148 -3.23 16.58 -7.94
CA CYS A 148 -3.30 15.12 -7.90
C CYS A 148 -4.69 14.65 -7.42
N HIS A 149 -5.14 15.15 -6.28
CA HIS A 149 -6.45 14.84 -5.72
C HIS A 149 -7.60 15.16 -6.70
N HIS A 150 -7.56 16.34 -7.33
CA HIS A 150 -8.58 16.74 -8.30
C HIS A 150 -8.60 15.84 -9.54
N LEU A 151 -7.43 15.47 -10.06
CA LEU A 151 -7.32 14.55 -11.21
C LEU A 151 -7.88 13.16 -10.86
N GLN A 152 -7.52 12.61 -9.71
CA GLN A 152 -8.03 11.30 -9.26
C GLN A 152 -9.56 11.32 -9.12
N LEU A 153 -10.13 12.37 -8.54
CA LEU A 153 -11.58 12.52 -8.43
C LEU A 153 -12.26 12.56 -9.81
N ARG A 154 -11.69 13.31 -10.75
CA ARG A 154 -12.21 13.43 -12.11
C ARG A 154 -12.14 12.11 -12.87
N GLU A 155 -10.99 11.44 -12.84
CA GLU A 155 -10.80 10.17 -13.56
C GLU A 155 -11.68 9.06 -12.96
N ARG A 156 -11.84 9.02 -11.64
CA ARG A 156 -12.78 8.09 -11.00
C ARG A 156 -14.24 8.32 -11.47
N LYS A 157 -14.69 9.57 -11.54
CA LYS A 157 -16.04 9.89 -12.06
C LYS A 157 -16.22 9.45 -13.50
N LYS A 158 -15.23 9.69 -14.37
CA LYS A 158 -15.25 9.20 -15.76
C LYS A 158 -15.28 7.67 -15.81
N GLY A 159 -14.41 7.01 -15.07
CA GLY A 159 -14.33 5.56 -15.02
C GLY A 159 -15.64 4.91 -14.62
N ARG A 160 -16.28 5.41 -13.57
CA ARG A 160 -17.59 4.93 -13.16
C ARG A 160 -18.67 5.13 -14.24
N ASN A 161 -18.66 6.26 -14.91
CA ASN A 161 -19.61 6.52 -16.00
C ASN A 161 -19.40 5.51 -17.15
N ILE A 162 -18.15 5.18 -17.48
CA ILE A 162 -17.82 4.17 -18.50
C ILE A 162 -18.29 2.78 -18.05
N LEU A 163 -17.96 2.37 -16.82
CA LEU A 163 -18.37 1.07 -16.29
C LEU A 163 -19.90 0.93 -16.18
N ASN A 164 -20.60 2.00 -15.81
CA ASN A 164 -22.07 1.98 -15.76
C ASN A 164 -22.67 1.84 -17.15
N LYS A 165 -22.05 2.47 -18.17
CA LYS A 165 -22.51 2.40 -19.56
C LYS A 165 -22.13 1.09 -20.23
N TYR A 166 -20.97 0.53 -19.89
CA TYR A 166 -20.39 -0.66 -20.49
C TYR A 166 -19.92 -1.66 -19.40
N PRO A 167 -20.83 -2.29 -18.66
CA PRO A 167 -20.49 -3.13 -17.48
C PRO A 167 -19.66 -4.37 -17.83
N LYS A 168 -19.64 -4.79 -19.10
CA LYS A 168 -18.83 -5.92 -19.59
C LYS A 168 -17.47 -5.49 -20.16
N SER A 169 -17.17 -4.18 -20.20
CA SER A 169 -15.83 -3.75 -20.61
C SER A 169 -14.83 -4.13 -19.53
N GLY A 170 -13.84 -4.95 -19.89
CA GLY A 170 -12.72 -5.27 -19.01
C GLY A 170 -11.75 -4.10 -18.80
N LEU A 171 -12.27 -2.88 -18.79
CA LEU A 171 -11.47 -1.67 -18.64
C LEU A 171 -11.04 -1.54 -17.17
N ALA A 172 -9.81 -1.93 -16.88
CA ALA A 172 -9.16 -1.61 -15.63
C ALA A 172 -8.82 -0.11 -15.62
N ILE A 173 -9.44 0.65 -14.73
CA ILE A 173 -9.09 2.04 -14.54
C ILE A 173 -8.11 2.10 -13.36
N PRO A 174 -6.84 2.46 -13.60
CA PRO A 174 -5.87 2.55 -12.54
C PRO A 174 -6.20 3.76 -11.65
N PHE A 175 -6.49 3.49 -10.38
CA PHE A 175 -6.65 4.52 -9.37
C PHE A 175 -5.73 4.20 -8.19
N ASN A 176 -4.91 5.16 -7.78
CA ASN A 176 -4.14 5.08 -6.54
C ASN A 176 -5.06 5.42 -5.35
N LEU A 177 -6.10 4.60 -5.17
CA LEU A 177 -7.14 4.79 -4.20
C LEU A 177 -7.16 3.65 -3.19
N PHE A 178 -7.22 4.03 -1.92
CA PHE A 178 -7.28 3.11 -0.80
C PHE A 178 -8.58 3.28 -0.03
N HIS A 179 -9.26 2.19 0.28
CA HIS A 179 -10.39 2.22 1.21
C HIS A 179 -9.87 2.46 2.63
N ARG A 180 -10.61 3.18 3.48
CA ARG A 180 -10.19 3.51 4.86
C ARG A 180 -9.73 2.31 5.67
N THR A 181 -10.37 1.16 5.51
CA THR A 181 -9.99 -0.09 6.20
C THR A 181 -8.63 -0.64 5.80
N ARG A 182 -8.12 -0.26 4.61
CA ARG A 182 -6.79 -0.63 4.11
C ARG A 182 -5.66 0.23 4.69
N LEU A 183 -6.02 1.32 5.37
CA LEU A 183 -5.08 2.24 6.00
C LEU A 183 -4.90 2.00 7.51
N ASN A 184 -5.23 0.80 8.00
CA ASN A 184 -5.12 0.49 9.43
C ASN A 184 -3.67 0.48 9.95
N GLY A 185 -2.70 0.16 9.07
CA GLY A 185 -1.26 0.22 9.36
C GLY A 185 -0.63 1.61 9.19
N ILE A 186 -1.44 2.63 8.83
CA ILE A 186 -0.99 4.00 8.59
C ILE A 186 -1.41 4.89 9.77
N PRO A 187 -0.50 5.69 10.34
CA PRO A 187 -0.81 6.64 11.41
C PRO A 187 -1.89 7.64 11.03
N ASN A 188 -2.77 7.96 11.97
CA ASN A 188 -3.87 8.91 11.72
C ASN A 188 -3.37 10.31 11.33
N GLY A 189 -2.17 10.72 11.75
CA GLY A 189 -1.56 11.98 11.36
C GLY A 189 -1.23 12.11 9.87
N LEU A 190 -1.14 10.97 9.14
CA LEU A 190 -0.91 10.94 7.70
C LEU A 190 -2.22 10.87 6.89
N ILE A 191 -3.37 10.82 7.56
CA ILE A 191 -4.69 10.62 6.94
C ILE A 191 -5.56 11.86 7.12
N TYR A 192 -5.76 12.59 6.03
CA TYR A 192 -6.53 13.83 5.99
C TYR A 192 -7.99 13.60 5.61
N LYS A 193 -8.93 14.11 6.41
CA LYS A 193 -10.28 14.35 5.90
C LYS A 193 -10.23 15.46 4.85
N LEU A 194 -11.09 15.36 3.85
CA LEU A 194 -11.10 16.34 2.75
C LEU A 194 -11.22 17.80 3.24
N ASN A 195 -12.03 18.04 4.27
CA ASN A 195 -12.21 19.38 4.81
C ASN A 195 -10.96 19.92 5.50
N ASP A 196 -10.20 19.05 6.16
CA ASP A 196 -8.98 19.46 6.85
C ASP A 196 -7.87 19.75 5.83
N PHE A 197 -7.71 18.92 4.81
CA PHE A 197 -6.81 19.21 3.71
C PHE A 197 -7.16 20.52 2.98
N LYS A 198 -8.46 20.79 2.72
CA LYS A 198 -8.90 22.06 2.14
C LYS A 198 -8.56 23.26 3.00
N LYS A 199 -8.62 23.14 4.34
CA LYS A 199 -8.21 24.22 5.25
C LYS A 199 -6.71 24.52 5.12
N GLU A 200 -5.87 23.48 5.05
CA GLU A 200 -4.42 23.68 4.86
C GLU A 200 -4.12 24.36 3.49
N CYS A 201 -4.73 23.87 2.42
CA CYS A 201 -4.63 24.55 1.12
C CYS A 201 -5.09 26.03 1.19
N PHE A 202 -6.19 26.30 1.89
CA PHE A 202 -6.73 27.66 2.00
C PHE A 202 -5.80 28.59 2.78
N LYS A 203 -5.19 28.11 3.88
CA LYS A 203 -4.16 28.87 4.64
C LYS A 203 -2.99 29.27 3.73
N ALA A 204 -2.58 28.39 2.81
CA ALA A 204 -1.57 28.67 1.81
C ALA A 204 -2.06 29.46 0.60
N GLY A 205 -3.30 29.97 0.61
CA GLY A 205 -3.88 30.74 -0.48
C GLY A 205 -4.31 29.91 -1.70
N LEU A 206 -4.34 28.59 -1.57
CA LEU A 206 -4.73 27.64 -2.63
C LEU A 206 -6.22 27.27 -2.51
N SER A 207 -6.88 27.04 -3.65
CA SER A 207 -8.25 26.52 -3.68
C SER A 207 -8.55 25.81 -5.00
N TYR A 208 -9.51 24.89 -4.98
CA TYR A 208 -10.01 24.25 -6.21
C TYR A 208 -10.54 25.25 -7.26
N LYS A 209 -11.12 26.37 -6.80
CA LYS A 209 -11.62 27.41 -7.70
C LYS A 209 -10.48 28.05 -8.49
N LYS A 210 -9.41 28.43 -7.82
CA LYS A 210 -8.18 28.97 -8.48
C LYS A 210 -7.56 27.96 -9.44
N LEU A 211 -7.52 26.69 -9.07
CA LEU A 211 -7.03 25.60 -9.94
C LEU A 211 -7.85 25.49 -11.23
N LEU A 212 -9.18 25.54 -11.12
CA LEU A 212 -10.07 25.48 -12.28
C LEU A 212 -9.98 26.72 -13.18
N GLU A 213 -9.78 27.88 -12.59
CA GLU A 213 -9.53 29.14 -13.33
C GLU A 213 -8.22 29.05 -14.12
N PHE A 214 -7.16 28.58 -13.51
CA PHE A 214 -5.87 28.37 -14.18
C PHE A 214 -5.95 27.37 -15.34
N ALA A 215 -6.65 26.26 -15.16
CA ALA A 215 -6.85 25.27 -16.21
C ALA A 215 -7.67 25.81 -17.40
N ARG A 216 -8.61 26.74 -17.14
CA ARG A 216 -9.41 27.40 -18.20
C ARG A 216 -8.61 28.44 -18.98
N THR A 217 -7.72 29.18 -18.33
CA THR A 217 -6.89 30.18 -18.98
C THR A 217 -5.86 29.57 -19.93
N LYS A 218 -5.27 28.40 -19.56
CA LYS A 218 -4.35 27.66 -20.46
C LYS A 218 -5.02 27.02 -21.68
N LYS A 219 -6.31 26.76 -21.66
CA LYS A 219 -7.04 26.22 -22.83
C LYS A 219 -7.41 27.30 -23.88
N ARG A 220 -7.21 28.58 -23.56
CA ARG A 220 -7.54 29.71 -24.46
C ARG A 220 -6.30 30.29 -25.15
N LYS A 221 -5.13 29.73 -24.93
CA LYS A 221 -3.89 29.97 -25.67
C LYS A 221 -3.51 28.74 -26.48
#